data_3ed4fcbda8bfb06026387228986fd3c4
#
_entry.id   3ed4fcbda8bfb06026387228986fd3c4
#
_cell.length_a   1.000
_cell.length_b   1.000
_cell.length_c   1.000
_cell.angle_alpha   90.00
_cell.angle_beta   90.00
_cell.angle_gamma   90.00
#
_symmetry.space_group_name_H-M   'P 1'
#
loop_
_entity.id
_entity.type
_entity.pdbx_description
1 polymer ?
#
loop_
_entity_poly.entity_id
_entity_poly.type
_entity_poly.pdbx_seq_one_letter_code
_entity_poly.pdbx_strand_id
1 'polypeptide(L)'
;MKKSFYTIGSLIILLISAIVFVLVPAMLGRANKNKLPPFGKYDGKEIKYEQGSDFADYVSRYADMLKNQGQEVNTQSYYYIFNYAFNATVQKMAFSSAVRKSGYIVPQNAVNRAMLPYFSDSSGKYSPKLYKEAPASSIESMQKEFRNTLTTSRYSDDCFGSQNTVGKEALYGLKSSAAETAFLHDIGKNKRAFNMVSFDMKDYPDSEKTAYGKANAQKFVKYNMSVITCEDKAKAESVAKRLANNEIKFADAVGEYSKKTYSNENGNLTNAYYYQLEKIIKNADDLKAVTGLSKGTTSRPVETSEGFSIFYADDNAVQPDFTSDATIKDVYNYLNTYEAGHIEDYYTNIAKNFASAASAKSFDDACRQFNLTKTEVAAFPLNYGSVSLAGSVDTKNAALTGADTNENFLTTAFTLKQNEISVPVVNGKNVLILQLTGESSEETPVDASVLKTETDNYDQSSASSVLMKSPKLENNLMSVFFNNFMKNSPKE
;
A
#
# COMPACT_ATOMS: atom_id res chain seq x y z
N MET A 1 -51.51 1.00 11.20
CA MET A 1 -50.54 0.08 11.81
C MET A 1 -49.16 0.66 11.57
N LYS A 2 -48.62 1.37 12.54
CA LYS A 2 -47.24 1.88 12.50
C LYS A 2 -46.30 0.75 12.87
N LYS A 3 -45.58 0.15 11.90
CA LYS A 3 -44.49 -0.80 12.17
C LYS A 3 -43.43 -0.05 12.97
N SER A 4 -43.08 -0.57 14.12
CA SER A 4 -42.12 -0.02 15.06
C SER A 4 -40.78 0.24 14.34
N PHE A 5 -40.22 1.41 14.50
CA PHE A 5 -38.91 1.83 13.97
C PHE A 5 -37.76 0.84 14.35
N TYR A 6 -37.94 0.11 15.44
CA TYR A 6 -37.03 -0.91 15.98
C TYR A 6 -36.99 -2.21 15.16
N THR A 7 -38.14 -2.65 14.62
CA THR A 7 -38.18 -3.81 13.71
C THR A 7 -37.51 -3.50 12.40
N ILE A 8 -37.53 -2.25 11.97
CA ILE A 8 -36.83 -1.80 10.76
C ILE A 8 -35.32 -1.69 11.01
N GLY A 9 -34.87 -1.13 12.16
CA GLY A 9 -33.46 -1.02 12.52
C GLY A 9 -32.80 -2.39 12.73
N SER A 10 -33.42 -3.32 13.44
CA SER A 10 -32.89 -4.67 13.61
C SER A 10 -32.93 -5.50 12.33
N LEU A 11 -33.91 -5.28 11.47
CA LEU A 11 -34.02 -5.93 10.16
C LEU A 11 -32.94 -5.36 9.19
N ILE A 12 -32.66 -4.07 9.27
CA ILE A 12 -31.59 -3.42 8.50
C ILE A 12 -30.23 -3.95 8.95
N ILE A 13 -29.98 -4.07 10.25
CA ILE A 13 -28.71 -4.63 10.77
C ILE A 13 -28.56 -6.11 10.36
N LEU A 14 -29.62 -6.90 10.41
CA LEU A 14 -29.62 -8.29 9.96
C LEU A 14 -29.48 -8.41 8.42
N LEU A 15 -30.11 -7.52 7.65
CA LEU A 15 -29.95 -7.47 6.20
C LEU A 15 -28.54 -7.01 5.79
N ILE A 16 -27.98 -6.03 6.48
CA ILE A 16 -26.62 -5.53 6.22
C ILE A 16 -25.60 -6.60 6.56
N SER A 17 -25.71 -7.29 7.69
CA SER A 17 -24.81 -8.41 8.01
C SER A 17 -24.95 -9.57 7.03
N ALA A 18 -26.17 -9.88 6.57
CA ALA A 18 -26.40 -10.90 5.55
C ALA A 18 -25.82 -10.51 4.18
N ILE A 19 -25.89 -9.25 3.79
CA ILE A 19 -25.35 -8.76 2.51
C ILE A 19 -23.82 -8.85 2.49
N VAL A 20 -23.15 -8.47 3.58
CA VAL A 20 -21.67 -8.56 3.65
C VAL A 20 -21.20 -10.01 3.67
N PHE A 21 -21.92 -10.89 4.38
CA PHE A 21 -21.59 -12.33 4.40
C PHE A 21 -22.04 -13.09 3.14
N VAL A 22 -22.89 -12.52 2.31
CA VAL A 22 -23.30 -13.11 1.01
C VAL A 22 -22.46 -12.55 -0.14
N LEU A 23 -22.12 -11.25 -0.13
CA LEU A 23 -21.32 -10.64 -1.20
C LEU A 23 -19.85 -11.04 -1.14
N VAL A 24 -19.25 -11.11 0.04
CA VAL A 24 -17.85 -11.54 0.16
C VAL A 24 -17.66 -13.01 -0.25
N PRO A 25 -18.49 -13.98 0.18
CA PRO A 25 -18.46 -15.34 -0.36
C PRO A 25 -18.84 -15.47 -1.83
N ALA A 26 -19.72 -14.59 -2.36
CA ALA A 26 -20.08 -14.59 -3.78
C ALA A 26 -18.91 -14.12 -4.67
N MET A 27 -18.08 -13.17 -4.18
CA MET A 27 -16.83 -12.76 -4.82
C MET A 27 -15.72 -13.80 -4.65
N LEU A 28 -15.77 -14.64 -3.62
CA LEU A 28 -14.83 -15.73 -3.37
C LEU A 28 -15.05 -16.95 -4.27
N GLY A 29 -16.04 -16.92 -5.20
CA GLY A 29 -16.34 -18.01 -6.11
C GLY A 29 -16.19 -19.38 -5.44
N ARG A 30 -17.28 -19.93 -4.84
CA ARG A 30 -17.32 -21.26 -4.21
C ARG A 30 -16.07 -21.58 -3.38
N ALA A 31 -15.71 -20.71 -2.44
CA ALA A 31 -14.65 -20.98 -1.49
C ALA A 31 -15.03 -22.24 -0.70
N ASN A 32 -14.18 -23.22 -0.81
CA ASN A 32 -14.11 -24.39 0.04
C ASN A 32 -14.42 -23.97 1.48
N LYS A 33 -15.14 -24.80 2.24
CA LYS A 33 -15.54 -24.58 3.66
C LYS A 33 -14.34 -24.41 4.63
N ASN A 34 -13.16 -24.10 4.14
CA ASN A 34 -11.97 -23.85 4.93
C ASN A 34 -12.02 -22.42 5.47
N LYS A 35 -11.99 -22.28 6.79
CA LYS A 35 -11.83 -20.99 7.50
C LYS A 35 -10.62 -20.24 6.94
N LEU A 36 -10.81 -18.96 6.65
CA LEU A 36 -9.68 -18.10 6.25
C LEU A 36 -8.59 -18.11 7.34
N PRO A 37 -7.32 -18.12 6.96
CA PRO A 37 -6.24 -17.99 7.94
C PRO A 37 -6.32 -16.62 8.64
N PRO A 38 -5.75 -16.48 9.85
CA PRO A 38 -5.75 -15.20 10.54
C PRO A 38 -5.01 -14.12 9.74
N PHE A 39 -5.59 -12.95 9.65
CA PHE A 39 -4.99 -11.78 8.98
C PHE A 39 -3.82 -11.18 9.75
N GLY A 40 -3.64 -11.60 10.99
CA GLY A 40 -2.55 -11.23 11.86
C GLY A 40 -2.79 -11.66 13.29
N LYS A 41 -1.90 -11.22 14.20
CA LYS A 41 -2.04 -11.39 15.65
C LYS A 41 -1.56 -10.15 16.36
N TYR A 42 -2.20 -9.80 17.48
CA TYR A 42 -1.73 -8.77 18.39
C TYR A 42 -1.64 -9.33 19.83
N ASP A 43 -0.46 -9.24 20.43
CA ASP A 43 -0.19 -9.77 21.79
C ASP A 43 -0.66 -11.23 21.93
N GLY A 44 -0.36 -12.08 20.90
CA GLY A 44 -0.72 -13.48 20.83
C GLY A 44 -2.17 -13.81 20.43
N LYS A 45 -3.06 -12.81 20.31
CA LYS A 45 -4.46 -12.99 19.91
C LYS A 45 -4.64 -12.84 18.42
N GLU A 46 -5.26 -13.82 17.77
CA GLU A 46 -5.50 -13.84 16.34
C GLU A 46 -6.56 -12.81 15.90
N ILE A 47 -6.31 -12.17 14.75
CA ILE A 47 -7.24 -11.28 14.06
C ILE A 47 -7.83 -12.06 12.89
N LYS A 48 -9.09 -12.49 13.05
CA LYS A 48 -9.80 -13.33 12.09
C LYS A 48 -10.98 -12.61 11.47
N TYR A 49 -11.21 -12.86 10.20
CA TYR A 49 -12.43 -12.43 9.51
C TYR A 49 -13.53 -13.49 9.71
N GLU A 50 -14.18 -13.41 10.85
CA GLU A 50 -15.28 -14.32 11.25
C GLU A 50 -16.48 -13.51 11.72
N GLN A 51 -17.69 -14.06 11.59
CA GLN A 51 -18.90 -13.40 12.04
C GLN A 51 -18.82 -13.04 13.53
N GLY A 52 -19.13 -11.77 13.86
CA GLY A 52 -19.06 -11.25 15.23
C GLY A 52 -17.66 -10.95 15.74
N SER A 53 -16.63 -11.02 14.88
CA SER A 53 -15.30 -10.50 15.20
C SER A 53 -15.24 -8.99 14.99
N ASP A 54 -14.46 -8.29 15.81
CA ASP A 54 -14.23 -6.85 15.66
C ASP A 54 -13.75 -6.49 14.27
N PHE A 55 -12.90 -7.33 13.69
CA PHE A 55 -12.35 -7.11 12.35
C PHE A 55 -13.44 -7.15 11.26
N ALA A 56 -14.33 -8.15 11.30
CA ALA A 56 -15.44 -8.25 10.37
C ALA A 56 -16.44 -7.09 10.53
N ASP A 57 -16.69 -6.67 11.77
CA ASP A 57 -17.58 -5.54 12.07
C ASP A 57 -17.00 -4.22 11.51
N TYR A 58 -15.68 -3.97 11.64
CA TYR A 58 -15.04 -2.79 11.07
C TYR A 58 -15.02 -2.83 9.53
N VAL A 59 -14.78 -3.99 8.91
CA VAL A 59 -14.89 -4.15 7.45
C VAL A 59 -16.29 -3.76 6.97
N SER A 60 -17.34 -4.27 7.63
CA SER A 60 -18.71 -3.94 7.28
C SER A 60 -19.01 -2.44 7.40
N ARG A 61 -18.73 -1.87 8.57
CA ARG A 61 -19.01 -0.45 8.85
C ARG A 61 -18.31 0.49 7.88
N TYR A 62 -17.05 0.20 7.53
CA TYR A 62 -16.28 1.06 6.61
C TYR A 62 -16.77 0.92 5.18
N ALA A 63 -17.11 -0.30 4.74
CA ALA A 63 -17.73 -0.53 3.43
C ALA A 63 -19.08 0.22 3.29
N ASP A 64 -19.91 0.17 4.33
CA ASP A 64 -21.20 0.88 4.35
C ASP A 64 -21.01 2.40 4.36
N MET A 65 -19.98 2.91 5.06
CA MET A 65 -19.64 4.33 5.05
C MET A 65 -19.25 4.81 3.63
N LEU A 66 -18.41 4.06 2.92
CA LEU A 66 -18.02 4.40 1.55
C LEU A 66 -19.21 4.38 0.58
N LYS A 67 -20.08 3.37 0.68
CA LYS A 67 -21.32 3.29 -0.11
C LYS A 67 -22.24 4.47 0.14
N ASN A 68 -22.42 4.86 1.41
CA ASN A 68 -23.24 6.01 1.79
C ASN A 68 -22.65 7.35 1.28
N GLN A 69 -21.37 7.40 1.02
CA GLN A 69 -20.67 8.53 0.37
C GLN A 69 -20.72 8.48 -1.16
N GLY A 70 -21.43 7.50 -1.75
CA GLY A 70 -21.57 7.34 -3.20
C GLY A 70 -20.32 6.74 -3.88
N GLN A 71 -19.39 6.15 -3.12
CA GLN A 71 -18.22 5.51 -3.69
C GLN A 71 -18.54 4.07 -4.09
N GLU A 72 -18.12 3.67 -5.29
CA GLU A 72 -18.19 2.28 -5.72
C GLU A 72 -17.16 1.44 -4.96
N VAL A 73 -17.64 0.34 -4.38
CA VAL A 73 -16.78 -0.62 -3.69
C VAL A 73 -16.41 -1.73 -4.66
N ASN A 74 -15.21 -1.61 -5.24
CA ASN A 74 -14.61 -2.60 -6.15
C ASN A 74 -13.50 -3.41 -5.45
N THR A 75 -12.88 -4.35 -6.15
CA THR A 75 -11.83 -5.23 -5.61
C THR A 75 -10.66 -4.45 -5.00
N GLN A 76 -10.24 -3.34 -5.61
CA GLN A 76 -9.16 -2.50 -5.11
C GLN A 76 -9.58 -1.77 -3.82
N SER A 77 -10.82 -1.27 -3.75
CA SER A 77 -11.38 -0.63 -2.56
C SER A 77 -11.43 -1.59 -1.38
N TYR A 78 -11.69 -2.90 -1.61
CA TYR A 78 -11.70 -3.90 -0.54
C TYR A 78 -10.36 -4.02 0.18
N TYR A 79 -9.22 -3.91 -0.51
CA TYR A 79 -7.93 -3.93 0.17
C TYR A 79 -7.79 -2.77 1.16
N TYR A 80 -8.20 -1.56 0.76
CA TYR A 80 -8.18 -0.39 1.64
C TYR A 80 -9.16 -0.54 2.80
N ILE A 81 -10.35 -1.10 2.56
CA ILE A 81 -11.34 -1.40 3.60
C ILE A 81 -10.77 -2.37 4.64
N PHE A 82 -10.16 -3.46 4.18
CA PHE A 82 -9.53 -4.46 5.05
C PHE A 82 -8.34 -3.89 5.82
N ASN A 83 -7.53 -3.05 5.17
CA ASN A 83 -6.39 -2.37 5.83
C ASN A 83 -6.87 -1.44 6.94
N TYR A 84 -7.85 -0.59 6.66
CA TYR A 84 -8.45 0.28 7.66
C TYR A 84 -9.04 -0.51 8.84
N ALA A 85 -9.83 -1.53 8.54
CA ALA A 85 -10.46 -2.38 9.55
C ALA A 85 -9.44 -3.14 10.41
N PHE A 86 -8.34 -3.60 9.79
CA PHE A 86 -7.23 -4.26 10.48
C PHE A 86 -6.56 -3.30 11.48
N ASN A 87 -6.22 -2.09 11.03
CA ASN A 87 -5.62 -1.07 11.87
C ASN A 87 -6.53 -0.68 13.04
N ALA A 88 -7.82 -0.46 12.79
CA ALA A 88 -8.81 -0.18 13.84
C ALA A 88 -8.94 -1.34 14.85
N THR A 89 -8.88 -2.59 14.37
CA THR A 89 -8.90 -3.78 15.24
C THR A 89 -7.66 -3.84 16.13
N VAL A 90 -6.47 -3.64 15.56
CA VAL A 90 -5.20 -3.60 16.32
C VAL A 90 -5.25 -2.51 17.38
N GLN A 91 -5.71 -1.31 17.02
CA GLN A 91 -5.84 -0.20 17.95
C GLN A 91 -6.80 -0.51 19.10
N LYS A 92 -7.98 -1.06 18.79
CA LYS A 92 -8.96 -1.50 19.82
C LYS A 92 -8.36 -2.55 20.75
N MET A 93 -7.66 -3.55 20.21
CA MET A 93 -7.01 -4.60 21.00
C MET A 93 -5.93 -4.03 21.92
N ALA A 94 -5.09 -3.12 21.42
CA ALA A 94 -4.03 -2.46 22.18
C ALA A 94 -4.61 -1.62 23.33
N PHE A 95 -5.55 -0.74 23.03
CA PHE A 95 -6.17 0.15 24.00
C PHE A 95 -6.92 -0.63 25.10
N SER A 96 -7.73 -1.61 24.67
CA SER A 96 -8.44 -2.47 25.62
C SER A 96 -7.48 -3.30 26.49
N SER A 97 -6.34 -3.72 25.94
CA SER A 97 -5.31 -4.44 26.71
C SER A 97 -4.65 -3.53 27.75
N ALA A 98 -4.30 -2.31 27.37
CA ALA A 98 -3.69 -1.32 28.26
C ALA A 98 -4.63 -0.95 29.42
N VAL A 99 -5.89 -0.65 29.12
CA VAL A 99 -6.91 -0.33 30.13
C VAL A 99 -7.14 -1.49 31.10
N ARG A 100 -7.23 -2.73 30.60
CA ARG A 100 -7.37 -3.92 31.47
C ARG A 100 -6.13 -4.11 32.37
N LYS A 101 -4.92 -3.88 31.85
CA LYS A 101 -3.68 -3.99 32.63
C LYS A 101 -3.59 -2.92 33.74
N SER A 102 -4.21 -1.76 33.55
CA SER A 102 -4.31 -0.73 34.60
C SER A 102 -5.30 -1.10 35.72
N GLY A 103 -6.05 -2.20 35.58
CA GLY A 103 -7.05 -2.62 36.54
C GLY A 103 -8.40 -1.87 36.46
N TYR A 104 -8.54 -0.98 35.46
CA TYR A 104 -9.80 -0.25 35.27
C TYR A 104 -10.92 -1.15 34.72
N ILE A 105 -12.07 -1.07 35.37
CA ILE A 105 -13.31 -1.77 34.95
C ILE A 105 -14.38 -0.72 34.72
N VAL A 106 -15.00 -0.75 33.53
CA VAL A 106 -16.11 0.14 33.18
C VAL A 106 -17.29 -0.13 34.11
N PRO A 107 -17.74 0.85 34.93
CA PRO A 107 -18.88 0.68 35.82
C PRO A 107 -20.16 0.43 35.04
N GLN A 108 -21.05 -0.47 35.55
CA GLN A 108 -22.30 -0.76 34.89
C GLN A 108 -23.17 0.48 34.68
N ASN A 109 -23.15 1.41 35.64
CA ASN A 109 -23.90 2.68 35.55
C ASN A 109 -23.40 3.56 34.38
N ALA A 110 -22.13 3.49 34.00
CA ALA A 110 -21.61 4.21 32.83
C ALA A 110 -22.15 3.58 31.54
N VAL A 111 -22.18 2.25 31.46
CA VAL A 111 -22.78 1.52 30.35
C VAL A 111 -24.26 1.86 30.21
N ASN A 112 -25.02 1.82 31.32
CA ASN A 112 -26.45 2.13 31.32
C ASN A 112 -26.68 3.58 30.84
N ARG A 113 -25.90 4.56 31.29
CA ARG A 113 -25.98 5.96 30.82
C ARG A 113 -25.72 6.10 29.35
N ALA A 114 -24.72 5.41 28.83
CA ALA A 114 -24.40 5.45 27.40
C ALA A 114 -25.51 4.86 26.53
N MET A 115 -26.32 3.95 27.07
CA MET A 115 -27.45 3.34 26.38
C MET A 115 -28.71 4.22 26.38
N LEU A 116 -28.87 5.16 27.34
CA LEU A 116 -30.07 5.98 27.48
C LEU A 116 -30.59 6.64 26.18
N PRO A 117 -29.75 7.25 25.34
CA PRO A 117 -30.20 7.90 24.12
C PRO A 117 -30.90 6.97 23.13
N TYR A 118 -30.61 5.68 23.18
CA TYR A 118 -31.17 4.67 22.28
C TYR A 118 -32.59 4.21 22.70
N PHE A 119 -33.01 4.58 23.89
CA PHE A 119 -34.34 4.28 24.44
C PHE A 119 -35.09 5.57 24.72
N SER A 120 -34.88 6.61 23.92
CA SER A 120 -35.63 7.88 24.05
C SER A 120 -36.84 7.87 23.14
N ASP A 121 -37.94 8.49 23.63
CA ASP A 121 -39.14 8.75 22.85
C ASP A 121 -38.94 9.87 21.83
N SER A 122 -40.01 10.23 21.11
CA SER A 122 -40.00 11.29 20.12
C SER A 122 -39.72 12.69 20.68
N SER A 123 -39.78 12.86 22.00
CA SER A 123 -39.43 14.10 22.71
C SER A 123 -37.99 14.11 23.22
N GLY A 124 -37.22 13.03 22.98
CA GLY A 124 -35.86 12.88 23.45
C GLY A 124 -35.71 12.43 24.90
N LYS A 125 -36.85 12.09 25.58
CA LYS A 125 -36.83 11.60 26.96
C LYS A 125 -36.72 10.07 27.00
N TYR A 126 -35.96 9.57 27.97
CA TYR A 126 -35.86 8.14 28.21
C TYR A 126 -37.22 7.49 28.45
N SER A 127 -37.52 6.42 27.73
CA SER A 127 -38.74 5.65 27.81
C SER A 127 -38.50 4.24 28.40
N PRO A 128 -38.86 3.99 29.66
CA PRO A 128 -38.78 2.66 30.27
C PRO A 128 -39.55 1.58 29.48
N LYS A 129 -40.57 1.99 28.75
CA LYS A 129 -41.39 1.09 27.93
C LYS A 129 -40.53 0.57 26.75
N LEU A 130 -39.83 1.44 26.02
CA LEU A 130 -38.98 1.04 24.91
C LEU A 130 -37.86 0.09 25.36
N TYR A 131 -37.27 0.36 26.53
CA TYR A 131 -36.27 -0.54 27.11
C TYR A 131 -36.82 -1.93 27.43
N LYS A 132 -38.04 -2.00 28.06
CA LYS A 132 -38.69 -3.28 28.41
C LYS A 132 -39.16 -4.07 27.20
N GLU A 133 -39.53 -3.40 26.11
CA GLU A 133 -40.00 -4.04 24.87
C GLU A 133 -38.83 -4.52 23.98
N ALA A 134 -37.63 -4.07 24.25
CA ALA A 134 -36.44 -4.51 23.49
C ALA A 134 -36.06 -5.95 23.82
N PRO A 135 -35.67 -6.77 22.81
CA PRO A 135 -35.25 -8.14 23.06
C PRO A 135 -34.04 -8.18 24.00
N ALA A 136 -34.03 -9.12 24.95
CA ALA A 136 -32.93 -9.25 25.92
C ALA A 136 -31.55 -9.42 25.24
N SER A 137 -31.48 -10.16 24.13
CA SER A 137 -30.27 -10.34 23.34
C SER A 137 -29.75 -9.03 22.74
N SER A 138 -30.66 -8.13 22.36
CA SER A 138 -30.29 -6.80 21.84
C SER A 138 -29.73 -5.93 22.95
N ILE A 139 -30.31 -5.97 24.14
CA ILE A 139 -29.82 -5.26 25.32
C ILE A 139 -28.40 -5.74 25.69
N GLU A 140 -28.23 -7.07 25.76
CA GLU A 140 -26.94 -7.68 26.08
C GLU A 140 -25.83 -7.30 25.05
N SER A 141 -26.16 -7.38 23.77
CA SER A 141 -25.27 -6.96 22.68
C SER A 141 -24.88 -5.48 22.80
N MET A 142 -25.85 -4.61 23.09
CA MET A 142 -25.65 -3.19 23.29
C MET A 142 -24.79 -2.91 24.52
N GLN A 143 -25.02 -3.60 25.64
CA GLN A 143 -24.19 -3.47 26.83
C GLN A 143 -22.74 -3.87 26.58
N LYS A 144 -22.52 -4.95 25.82
CA LYS A 144 -21.18 -5.39 25.40
C LYS A 144 -20.49 -4.36 24.54
N GLU A 145 -21.19 -3.82 23.54
CA GLU A 145 -20.65 -2.80 22.64
C GLU A 145 -20.30 -1.51 23.39
N PHE A 146 -21.21 -1.00 24.21
CA PHE A 146 -20.92 0.22 25.00
C PHE A 146 -19.81 0.01 26.02
N ARG A 147 -19.71 -1.16 26.62
CA ARG A 147 -18.59 -1.48 27.52
C ARG A 147 -17.25 -1.44 26.76
N ASN A 148 -17.21 -2.01 25.56
CA ASN A 148 -16.01 -1.98 24.72
C ASN A 148 -15.66 -0.54 24.30
N THR A 149 -16.63 0.23 23.86
CA THR A 149 -16.46 1.62 23.46
C THR A 149 -15.94 2.46 24.63
N LEU A 150 -16.58 2.37 25.79
CA LEU A 150 -16.15 3.09 27.00
C LEU A 150 -14.74 2.66 27.48
N THR A 151 -14.37 1.39 27.26
CA THR A 151 -13.00 0.92 27.56
C THR A 151 -11.98 1.55 26.63
N THR A 152 -12.25 1.62 25.33
CA THR A 152 -11.33 2.24 24.38
C THR A 152 -11.27 3.75 24.53
N SER A 153 -12.43 4.40 24.75
CA SER A 153 -12.51 5.84 25.03
C SER A 153 -11.71 6.21 26.29
N ARG A 154 -11.74 5.36 27.33
CA ARG A 154 -10.96 5.59 28.54
C ARG A 154 -9.45 5.71 28.26
N TYR A 155 -8.93 4.84 27.38
CA TYR A 155 -7.53 4.95 26.96
C TYR A 155 -7.27 6.27 26.23
N SER A 156 -8.14 6.64 25.30
CA SER A 156 -8.01 7.89 24.56
C SER A 156 -8.09 9.11 25.46
N ASP A 157 -9.01 9.10 26.44
CA ASP A 157 -9.16 10.19 27.41
C ASP A 157 -7.93 10.30 28.30
N ASP A 158 -7.37 9.18 28.78
CA ASP A 158 -6.19 9.17 29.65
C ASP A 158 -4.91 9.55 28.90
N CYS A 159 -4.76 9.17 27.62
CA CYS A 159 -3.56 9.43 26.83
C CYS A 159 -3.60 10.75 26.05
N PHE A 160 -4.78 11.11 25.54
CA PHE A 160 -4.95 12.27 24.63
C PHE A 160 -5.88 13.36 25.20
N GLY A 161 -6.49 13.13 26.27
CA GLY A 161 -7.24 13.84 27.27
C GLY A 161 -7.84 15.19 27.02
N SER A 162 -8.50 15.41 25.88
CA SER A 162 -9.11 16.72 25.57
C SER A 162 -10.49 16.96 26.20
N GLN A 163 -11.14 15.90 26.72
CA GLN A 163 -12.56 15.96 27.09
C GLN A 163 -12.86 16.37 28.53
N ASN A 164 -11.90 16.18 29.46
CA ASN A 164 -12.06 16.53 30.86
C ASN A 164 -11.16 17.72 31.19
N THR A 165 -11.73 18.88 31.32
CA THR A 165 -10.99 20.10 31.62
C THR A 165 -11.31 20.64 33.02
N VAL A 166 -10.30 21.21 33.68
CA VAL A 166 -10.49 22.14 34.82
C VAL A 166 -10.15 23.54 34.33
N GLY A 167 -11.17 24.39 34.21
CA GLY A 167 -11.01 25.65 33.52
C GLY A 167 -10.74 25.44 32.02
N LYS A 168 -9.60 25.92 31.53
CA LYS A 168 -9.18 25.77 30.14
C LYS A 168 -8.14 24.66 29.93
N GLU A 169 -7.72 23.98 30.99
CA GLU A 169 -6.67 22.96 30.92
C GLU A 169 -7.23 21.55 31.01
N ALA A 170 -6.73 20.64 30.17
CA ALA A 170 -7.06 19.24 30.23
C ALA A 170 -6.48 18.60 31.51
N LEU A 171 -7.30 17.79 32.22
CA LEU A 171 -6.87 17.09 33.45
C LEU A 171 -5.95 15.90 33.13
N TYR A 172 -6.18 15.26 31.99
CA TYR A 172 -5.49 14.04 31.57
C TYR A 172 -4.88 14.25 30.19
N GLY A 173 -4.05 13.32 29.79
CA GLY A 173 -3.46 13.27 28.48
C GLY A 173 -2.00 13.70 28.43
N LEU A 174 -1.38 13.41 27.30
CA LEU A 174 -0.06 13.91 26.98
C LEU A 174 -0.10 15.42 26.93
N LYS A 175 0.84 16.04 27.60
CA LYS A 175 0.99 17.51 27.59
C LYS A 175 2.22 17.84 26.78
N SER A 176 2.05 18.72 25.80
CA SER A 176 3.17 19.26 25.05
C SER A 176 4.15 19.94 25.99
N SER A 177 5.43 19.58 25.93
CA SER A 177 6.47 20.24 26.69
C SER A 177 6.75 21.64 26.14
N ALA A 178 7.27 22.54 26.97
CA ALA A 178 7.71 23.86 26.50
C ALA A 178 8.79 23.74 25.39
N ALA A 179 9.65 22.73 25.45
CA ALA A 179 10.66 22.47 24.43
C ALA A 179 10.04 22.02 23.10
N GLU A 180 9.02 21.18 23.14
CA GLU A 180 8.29 20.73 21.97
C GLU A 180 7.51 21.88 21.31
N THR A 181 6.82 22.69 22.12
CA THR A 181 6.12 23.88 21.62
C THR A 181 7.10 24.88 20.97
N ALA A 182 8.26 25.11 21.59
CA ALA A 182 9.32 25.95 21.02
C ALA A 182 9.86 25.38 19.72
N PHE A 183 10.12 24.06 19.66
CA PHE A 183 10.57 23.39 18.44
C PHE A 183 9.55 23.54 17.30
N LEU A 184 8.26 23.29 17.55
CA LEU A 184 7.21 23.42 16.54
C LEU A 184 7.02 24.88 16.09
N HIS A 185 7.18 25.84 17.01
CA HIS A 185 7.19 27.26 16.67
C HIS A 185 8.37 27.64 15.79
N ASP A 186 9.55 27.07 16.03
CA ASP A 186 10.79 27.41 15.32
C ASP A 186 10.95 26.68 13.99
N ILE A 187 10.30 25.53 13.80
CA ILE A 187 10.44 24.70 12.58
C ILE A 187 10.06 25.46 11.29
N GLY A 188 9.13 26.39 11.36
CA GLY A 188 8.67 27.19 10.22
C GLY A 188 9.46 28.49 9.95
N LYS A 189 10.36 28.89 10.87
CA LYS A 189 11.03 30.20 10.81
C LYS A 189 12.06 30.32 9.69
N ASN A 190 12.92 29.35 9.58
CA ASN A 190 14.05 29.38 8.64
C ASN A 190 13.62 28.76 7.31
N LYS A 191 13.50 29.58 6.29
CA LYS A 191 13.09 29.16 4.95
C LYS A 191 14.21 29.35 3.96
N ARG A 192 14.29 28.47 2.95
CA ARG A 192 15.28 28.49 1.90
C ARG A 192 14.62 28.41 0.54
N ALA A 193 15.07 29.27 -0.41
CA ALA A 193 14.61 29.33 -1.78
C ALA A 193 15.70 28.81 -2.73
N PHE A 194 15.32 28.18 -3.82
CA PHE A 194 16.26 27.53 -4.73
C PHE A 194 15.94 27.81 -6.19
N ASN A 195 16.99 27.85 -7.02
CA ASN A 195 16.87 27.47 -8.42
C ASN A 195 17.01 25.95 -8.52
N MET A 196 16.26 25.33 -9.41
CA MET A 196 16.26 23.89 -9.61
C MET A 196 16.22 23.55 -11.10
N VAL A 197 16.93 22.50 -11.49
CA VAL A 197 16.65 21.74 -12.71
C VAL A 197 16.30 20.30 -12.35
N SER A 198 15.46 19.68 -13.15
CA SER A 198 15.05 18.29 -13.00
C SER A 198 15.28 17.50 -14.28
N PHE A 199 15.74 16.27 -14.13
CA PHE A 199 15.89 15.29 -15.20
C PHE A 199 14.87 14.19 -14.96
N ASP A 200 13.82 14.11 -15.81
CA ASP A 200 12.77 13.10 -15.67
C ASP A 200 13.27 11.77 -16.27
N MET A 201 13.31 10.73 -15.46
CA MET A 201 13.75 9.39 -15.88
C MET A 201 12.82 8.74 -16.90
N LYS A 202 11.61 9.30 -17.10
CA LYS A 202 10.70 8.86 -18.17
C LYS A 202 11.21 9.23 -19.55
N ASP A 203 12.01 10.29 -19.65
CA ASP A 203 12.59 10.78 -20.90
C ASP A 203 13.88 10.03 -21.28
N TYR A 204 14.09 8.83 -20.72
CA TYR A 204 15.28 8.02 -21.03
C TYR A 204 15.38 7.78 -22.53
N PRO A 205 16.51 8.13 -23.19
CA PRO A 205 16.60 8.18 -24.64
C PRO A 205 16.42 6.82 -25.31
N ASP A 206 15.74 6.81 -26.46
CA ASP A 206 15.57 5.58 -27.26
C ASP A 206 16.90 5.03 -27.79
N SER A 207 17.90 5.90 -28.02
CA SER A 207 19.27 5.47 -28.36
C SER A 207 19.90 4.61 -27.25
N GLU A 208 19.72 5.00 -25.99
CA GLU A 208 20.25 4.27 -24.83
C GLU A 208 19.48 2.96 -24.62
N LYS A 209 18.13 2.98 -24.76
CA LYS A 209 17.28 1.78 -24.72
C LYS A 209 17.72 0.80 -25.80
N THR A 210 17.94 1.30 -27.02
CA THR A 210 18.40 0.50 -28.16
C THR A 210 19.80 -0.08 -27.91
N ALA A 211 20.73 0.71 -27.38
CA ALA A 211 22.08 0.26 -27.07
C ALA A 211 22.06 -0.85 -26.01
N TYR A 212 21.31 -0.64 -24.92
CA TYR A 212 21.12 -1.65 -23.89
C TYR A 212 20.47 -2.94 -24.44
N GLY A 213 19.39 -2.77 -25.23
CA GLY A 213 18.68 -3.89 -25.85
C GLY A 213 19.59 -4.73 -26.73
N LYS A 214 20.38 -4.10 -27.62
CA LYS A 214 21.35 -4.79 -28.49
C LYS A 214 22.44 -5.51 -27.70
N ALA A 215 22.96 -4.89 -26.63
CA ALA A 215 23.96 -5.52 -25.76
C ALA A 215 23.39 -6.72 -24.97
N ASN A 216 22.09 -6.75 -24.75
CA ASN A 216 21.37 -7.78 -23.99
C ASN A 216 20.30 -8.49 -24.82
N ALA A 217 20.50 -8.65 -26.11
CA ALA A 217 19.47 -9.07 -27.08
C ALA A 217 18.78 -10.38 -26.68
N GLN A 218 19.50 -11.32 -26.10
CA GLN A 218 18.95 -12.59 -25.64
C GLN A 218 17.82 -12.41 -24.63
N LYS A 219 17.91 -11.44 -23.71
CA LYS A 219 16.84 -11.16 -22.73
C LYS A 219 15.50 -10.89 -23.40
N PHE A 220 15.50 -10.29 -24.59
CA PHE A 220 14.32 -9.81 -25.28
C PHE A 220 13.80 -10.76 -26.39
N VAL A 221 14.41 -11.95 -26.53
CA VAL A 221 13.84 -12.99 -27.38
C VAL A 221 12.49 -13.41 -26.82
N LYS A 222 11.48 -13.47 -27.70
CA LYS A 222 10.10 -13.84 -27.36
C LYS A 222 9.81 -15.29 -27.71
N TYR A 223 9.09 -15.95 -26.83
CA TYR A 223 8.69 -17.34 -26.97
C TYR A 223 7.17 -17.45 -26.85
N ASN A 224 6.55 -18.16 -27.78
CA ASN A 224 5.17 -18.61 -27.71
C ASN A 224 5.19 -20.09 -27.38
N MET A 225 4.77 -20.44 -26.19
CA MET A 225 4.84 -21.80 -25.65
C MET A 225 3.55 -22.15 -24.94
N SER A 226 3.29 -23.44 -24.88
CA SER A 226 2.35 -24.02 -23.93
C SER A 226 3.10 -24.76 -22.85
N VAL A 227 2.59 -24.79 -21.60
CA VAL A 227 3.27 -25.39 -20.46
C VAL A 227 2.33 -26.23 -19.61
N ILE A 228 2.81 -27.42 -19.24
CA ILE A 228 2.19 -28.29 -18.24
C ILE A 228 3.07 -28.27 -17.01
N THR A 229 2.55 -27.85 -15.86
CA THR A 229 3.30 -27.84 -14.59
C THR A 229 2.73 -28.87 -13.64
N CYS A 230 3.50 -29.91 -13.35
CA CYS A 230 3.17 -30.98 -12.42
C CYS A 230 3.76 -30.73 -11.03
N GLU A 231 3.16 -31.33 -10.01
CA GLU A 231 3.58 -31.17 -8.63
C GLU A 231 4.96 -31.82 -8.35
N ASP A 232 5.19 -32.97 -8.91
CA ASP A 232 6.40 -33.78 -8.70
C ASP A 232 6.98 -34.28 -10.02
N LYS A 233 8.25 -34.71 -9.94
CA LYS A 233 9.03 -35.20 -11.08
C LYS A 233 8.45 -36.46 -11.71
N ALA A 234 8.01 -37.42 -10.89
CA ALA A 234 7.51 -38.71 -11.38
C ALA A 234 6.24 -38.52 -12.22
N LYS A 235 5.35 -37.62 -11.78
CA LYS A 235 4.14 -37.25 -12.51
C LYS A 235 4.48 -36.57 -13.84
N ALA A 236 5.42 -35.62 -13.84
CA ALA A 236 5.86 -34.94 -15.06
C ALA A 236 6.51 -35.91 -16.05
N GLU A 237 7.34 -36.85 -15.60
CA GLU A 237 7.94 -37.90 -16.43
C GLU A 237 6.89 -38.86 -17.04
N SER A 238 5.87 -39.23 -16.26
CA SER A 238 4.74 -40.02 -16.74
C SER A 238 3.97 -39.29 -17.85
N VAL A 239 3.66 -37.99 -17.65
CA VAL A 239 2.98 -37.18 -18.64
C VAL A 239 3.82 -37.01 -19.89
N ALA A 240 5.13 -36.74 -19.76
CA ALA A 240 6.04 -36.58 -20.88
C ALA A 240 6.10 -37.88 -21.72
N LYS A 241 6.11 -39.06 -21.09
CA LYS A 241 6.09 -40.34 -21.78
C LYS A 241 4.79 -40.55 -22.57
N ARG A 242 3.64 -40.21 -21.99
CA ARG A 242 2.34 -40.33 -22.66
C ARG A 242 2.25 -39.37 -23.87
N LEU A 243 2.79 -38.15 -23.75
CA LEU A 243 2.90 -37.19 -24.84
C LEU A 243 3.79 -37.75 -25.98
N ALA A 244 4.96 -38.27 -25.64
CA ALA A 244 5.91 -38.83 -26.60
C ALA A 244 5.33 -40.04 -27.35
N ASN A 245 4.50 -40.85 -26.69
CA ASN A 245 3.82 -42.00 -27.29
C ASN A 245 2.52 -41.62 -28.05
N ASN A 246 2.15 -40.36 -28.12
CA ASN A 246 0.86 -39.86 -28.64
C ASN A 246 -0.38 -40.45 -27.95
N GLU A 247 -0.25 -40.88 -26.69
CA GLU A 247 -1.35 -41.41 -25.88
C GLU A 247 -2.30 -40.29 -25.36
N ILE A 248 -1.81 -39.05 -25.30
CA ILE A 248 -2.56 -37.87 -24.92
C ILE A 248 -2.08 -36.67 -25.73
N LYS A 249 -2.98 -35.75 -26.07
CA LYS A 249 -2.63 -34.47 -26.69
C LYS A 249 -2.17 -33.49 -25.63
N PHE A 250 -1.31 -32.52 -26.00
CA PHE A 250 -0.78 -31.55 -25.06
C PHE A 250 -1.88 -30.73 -24.37
N ALA A 251 -2.89 -30.27 -25.14
CA ALA A 251 -4.02 -29.53 -24.61
C ALA A 251 -4.85 -30.29 -23.57
N ASP A 252 -5.06 -31.61 -23.82
CA ASP A 252 -5.80 -32.45 -22.89
C ASP A 252 -4.98 -32.68 -21.59
N ALA A 253 -3.67 -32.85 -21.73
CA ALA A 253 -2.75 -32.98 -20.60
C ALA A 253 -2.64 -31.71 -19.76
N VAL A 254 -2.76 -30.51 -20.36
CA VAL A 254 -2.90 -29.24 -19.62
C VAL A 254 -4.12 -29.28 -18.70
N GLY A 255 -5.26 -29.72 -19.23
CA GLY A 255 -6.52 -29.78 -18.47
C GLY A 255 -6.44 -30.78 -17.31
N GLU A 256 -5.78 -31.93 -17.52
CA GLU A 256 -5.76 -33.05 -16.58
C GLU A 256 -4.65 -32.93 -15.50
N TYR A 257 -3.47 -32.39 -15.86
CA TYR A 257 -2.27 -32.47 -15.01
C TYR A 257 -1.68 -31.12 -14.60
N SER A 258 -1.97 -30.02 -15.32
CA SER A 258 -1.27 -28.77 -15.07
C SER A 258 -1.84 -27.96 -13.91
N LYS A 259 -0.94 -27.47 -13.04
CA LYS A 259 -1.28 -26.48 -12.00
C LYS A 259 -1.65 -25.11 -12.56
N LYS A 260 -1.42 -24.84 -13.84
CA LYS A 260 -1.67 -23.55 -14.53
C LYS A 260 -1.03 -22.33 -13.88
N THR A 261 0.08 -22.49 -13.20
CA THR A 261 0.78 -21.43 -12.46
C THR A 261 1.45 -20.43 -13.42
N TYR A 262 2.00 -20.93 -14.54
CA TYR A 262 2.74 -20.11 -15.51
C TYR A 262 1.96 -19.77 -16.77
N SER A 263 0.75 -20.29 -16.91
CA SER A 263 -0.04 -20.21 -18.13
C SER A 263 -1.48 -19.80 -17.85
N ASN A 264 -2.17 -19.42 -18.92
CA ASN A 264 -3.63 -19.30 -18.89
C ASN A 264 -4.31 -20.68 -18.72
N GLU A 265 -5.66 -20.70 -18.68
CA GLU A 265 -6.46 -21.93 -18.53
C GLU A 265 -6.20 -22.99 -19.62
N ASN A 266 -5.77 -22.56 -20.81
CA ASN A 266 -5.45 -23.43 -21.94
C ASN A 266 -3.99 -23.88 -21.97
N GLY A 267 -3.20 -23.52 -20.98
CA GLY A 267 -1.78 -23.87 -20.92
C GLY A 267 -0.87 -22.90 -21.68
N ASN A 268 -1.39 -21.85 -22.31
CA ASN A 268 -0.60 -20.96 -23.15
C ASN A 268 0.23 -19.98 -22.30
N LEU A 269 1.52 -19.93 -22.59
CA LEU A 269 2.50 -18.95 -22.13
C LEU A 269 2.95 -18.14 -23.35
N THR A 270 2.10 -17.19 -23.76
CA THR A 270 2.33 -16.37 -24.97
C THR A 270 3.20 -15.16 -24.68
N ASN A 271 4.07 -14.80 -25.65
CA ASN A 271 4.99 -13.66 -25.57
C ASN A 271 5.88 -13.67 -24.32
N ALA A 272 6.28 -14.84 -23.82
CA ALA A 272 7.24 -14.92 -22.75
C ALA A 272 8.63 -14.49 -23.22
N TYR A 273 9.27 -13.63 -22.46
CA TYR A 273 10.65 -13.24 -22.75
C TYR A 273 11.65 -14.22 -22.14
N TYR A 274 12.85 -14.31 -22.72
CA TYR A 274 13.93 -15.11 -22.17
C TYR A 274 14.16 -14.83 -20.67
N TYR A 275 14.22 -13.56 -20.25
CA TYR A 275 14.43 -13.18 -18.84
C TYR A 275 13.31 -13.66 -17.90
N GLN A 276 12.12 -13.91 -18.43
CA GLN A 276 11.00 -14.47 -17.65
C GLN A 276 11.16 -15.98 -17.49
N LEU A 277 11.54 -16.68 -18.57
CA LEU A 277 11.85 -18.10 -18.52
C LEU A 277 13.05 -18.41 -17.59
N GLU A 278 14.07 -17.58 -17.61
CA GLU A 278 15.24 -17.66 -16.73
C GLU A 278 14.87 -17.60 -15.24
N LYS A 279 13.82 -16.86 -14.89
CA LYS A 279 13.30 -16.80 -13.50
C LYS A 279 12.49 -18.03 -13.11
N ILE A 280 11.87 -18.68 -14.08
CA ILE A 280 11.01 -19.83 -13.86
C ILE A 280 11.84 -21.11 -13.78
N ILE A 281 12.79 -21.31 -14.71
CA ILE A 281 13.59 -22.54 -14.87
C ILE A 281 14.86 -22.43 -14.03
N LYS A 282 15.05 -23.36 -13.09
CA LYS A 282 16.14 -23.30 -12.13
C LYS A 282 17.52 -23.63 -12.68
N ASN A 283 17.58 -24.50 -13.68
CA ASN A 283 18.83 -25.00 -14.23
C ASN A 283 19.13 -24.36 -15.59
N ALA A 284 20.36 -23.88 -15.79
CA ALA A 284 20.77 -23.20 -17.02
C ALA A 284 20.76 -24.10 -18.28
N ASP A 285 21.09 -25.39 -18.13
CA ASP A 285 21.07 -26.34 -19.24
C ASP A 285 19.62 -26.68 -19.65
N ASP A 286 18.71 -26.73 -18.67
CA ASP A 286 17.28 -26.87 -18.91
C ASP A 286 16.68 -25.65 -19.59
N LEU A 287 17.07 -24.44 -19.14
CA LEU A 287 16.68 -23.19 -19.79
C LEU A 287 17.14 -23.17 -21.25
N LYS A 288 18.40 -23.54 -21.52
CA LYS A 288 18.93 -23.63 -22.87
C LYS A 288 18.18 -24.66 -23.72
N ALA A 289 17.83 -25.81 -23.16
CA ALA A 289 17.06 -26.84 -23.85
C ALA A 289 15.66 -26.36 -24.20
N VAL A 290 14.95 -25.67 -23.25
CA VAL A 290 13.61 -25.14 -23.46
C VAL A 290 13.62 -23.99 -24.48
N THR A 291 14.55 -23.06 -24.37
CA THR A 291 14.66 -21.91 -25.29
C THR A 291 15.16 -22.31 -26.68
N GLY A 292 15.75 -23.50 -26.82
CA GLY A 292 16.18 -24.07 -28.08
C GLY A 292 15.13 -24.97 -28.79
N LEU A 293 13.92 -25.09 -28.25
CA LEU A 293 12.87 -25.89 -28.87
C LEU A 293 12.44 -25.31 -30.21
N SER A 294 12.27 -26.19 -31.18
CA SER A 294 11.67 -25.84 -32.47
C SER A 294 10.16 -25.97 -32.39
N LYS A 295 9.45 -25.22 -33.22
CA LYS A 295 7.99 -25.29 -33.33
C LYS A 295 7.50 -26.73 -33.40
N GLY A 296 6.52 -27.08 -32.60
CA GLY A 296 5.88 -28.39 -32.54
C GLY A 296 6.63 -29.43 -31.71
N THR A 297 7.69 -29.04 -30.98
CA THR A 297 8.45 -29.96 -30.12
C THR A 297 8.22 -29.68 -28.64
N THR A 298 8.38 -30.73 -27.80
CA THR A 298 8.25 -30.68 -26.35
C THR A 298 9.60 -30.80 -25.66
N SER A 299 9.76 -30.14 -24.51
CA SER A 299 10.90 -30.40 -23.63
C SER A 299 10.76 -31.70 -22.85
N ARG A 300 11.87 -32.18 -22.31
CA ARG A 300 11.82 -33.07 -21.14
C ARG A 300 11.23 -32.33 -19.94
N PRO A 301 10.74 -33.02 -18.89
CA PRO A 301 10.40 -32.36 -17.63
C PRO A 301 11.60 -31.59 -17.06
N VAL A 302 11.41 -30.32 -16.75
CA VAL A 302 12.43 -29.43 -16.18
C VAL A 302 11.97 -28.92 -14.82
N GLU A 303 12.90 -28.75 -13.90
CA GLU A 303 12.58 -28.21 -12.58
C GLU A 303 12.34 -26.70 -12.66
N THR A 304 11.21 -26.27 -12.12
CA THR A 304 10.81 -24.88 -12.06
C THR A 304 10.56 -24.45 -10.61
N SER A 305 10.32 -23.16 -10.38
CA SER A 305 10.01 -22.66 -9.04
C SER A 305 8.73 -23.24 -8.43
N GLU A 306 7.80 -23.77 -9.24
CA GLU A 306 6.49 -24.28 -8.78
C GLU A 306 6.30 -25.79 -8.97
N GLY A 307 7.35 -26.52 -9.32
CA GLY A 307 7.32 -27.96 -9.56
C GLY A 307 8.10 -28.37 -10.79
N PHE A 308 7.62 -29.38 -11.53
CA PHE A 308 8.24 -29.84 -12.75
C PHE A 308 7.37 -29.52 -13.96
N SER A 309 7.94 -28.82 -14.96
CA SER A 309 7.20 -28.34 -16.11
C SER A 309 7.69 -28.97 -17.41
N ILE A 310 6.74 -29.20 -18.33
CA ILE A 310 6.98 -29.63 -19.71
C ILE A 310 6.54 -28.48 -20.60
N PHE A 311 7.45 -27.97 -21.43
CA PHE A 311 7.19 -26.88 -22.36
C PHE A 311 7.00 -27.45 -23.77
N TYR A 312 6.05 -26.86 -24.51
CA TYR A 312 5.81 -27.14 -25.92
C TYR A 312 5.95 -25.84 -26.69
N ALA A 313 6.75 -25.83 -27.74
CA ALA A 313 6.92 -24.65 -28.57
C ALA A 313 5.75 -24.54 -29.58
N ASP A 314 4.84 -23.62 -29.33
CA ASP A 314 3.72 -23.33 -30.23
C ASP A 314 4.20 -22.65 -31.51
N ASP A 315 5.30 -21.87 -31.39
CA ASP A 315 5.97 -21.24 -32.54
C ASP A 315 7.50 -21.18 -32.31
N ASN A 316 8.24 -20.85 -33.37
CA ASN A 316 9.67 -20.57 -33.28
C ASN A 316 9.92 -19.29 -32.45
N ALA A 317 11.06 -19.24 -31.78
CA ALA A 317 11.48 -18.05 -31.04
C ALA A 317 11.59 -16.84 -31.98
N VAL A 318 11.09 -15.69 -31.52
CA VAL A 318 11.11 -14.42 -32.26
C VAL A 318 12.25 -13.57 -31.75
N GLN A 319 13.20 -13.25 -32.61
CA GLN A 319 14.32 -12.35 -32.28
C GLN A 319 13.81 -10.91 -32.13
N PRO A 320 14.37 -10.12 -31.19
CA PRO A 320 13.98 -8.73 -31.01
C PRO A 320 14.41 -7.86 -32.20
N ASP A 321 13.48 -7.07 -32.71
CA ASP A 321 13.76 -6.02 -33.69
C ASP A 321 13.91 -4.67 -32.98
N PHE A 322 15.13 -4.22 -32.78
CA PHE A 322 15.45 -2.94 -32.11
C PHE A 322 15.24 -1.70 -32.99
N THR A 323 14.62 -1.83 -34.15
CA THR A 323 14.09 -0.71 -34.94
C THR A 323 12.61 -0.47 -34.65
N SER A 324 11.95 -1.39 -33.97
CA SER A 324 10.54 -1.31 -33.61
C SER A 324 10.33 -0.58 -32.27
N ASP A 325 9.45 0.41 -32.26
CA ASP A 325 9.03 1.14 -31.04
C ASP A 325 8.52 0.18 -29.95
N ALA A 326 7.85 -0.89 -30.33
CA ALA A 326 7.36 -1.89 -29.39
C ALA A 326 8.50 -2.58 -28.65
N THR A 327 9.58 -2.96 -29.36
CA THR A 327 10.74 -3.58 -28.74
C THR A 327 11.50 -2.58 -27.85
N ILE A 328 11.65 -1.32 -28.28
CA ILE A 328 12.26 -0.26 -27.49
C ILE A 328 11.47 -0.02 -26.19
N LYS A 329 10.14 -0.03 -26.27
CA LYS A 329 9.27 0.06 -25.12
C LYS A 329 9.43 -1.15 -24.17
N ASP A 330 9.56 -2.35 -24.71
CA ASP A 330 9.80 -3.56 -23.92
C ASP A 330 11.14 -3.49 -23.17
N VAL A 331 12.20 -2.97 -23.81
CA VAL A 331 13.49 -2.71 -23.16
C VAL A 331 13.34 -1.70 -22.01
N TYR A 332 12.63 -0.60 -22.23
CA TYR A 332 12.37 0.38 -21.19
C TYR A 332 11.60 -0.20 -20.01
N ASN A 333 10.56 -0.99 -20.28
CA ASN A 333 9.78 -1.65 -19.24
C ASN A 333 10.65 -2.62 -18.42
N TYR A 334 11.53 -3.35 -19.08
CA TYR A 334 12.49 -4.22 -18.41
C TYR A 334 13.41 -3.44 -17.49
N LEU A 335 14.08 -2.40 -18.02
CA LEU A 335 14.97 -1.54 -17.24
C LEU A 335 14.27 -0.94 -16.04
N ASN A 336 13.10 -0.34 -16.24
CA ASN A 336 12.33 0.31 -15.18
C ASN A 336 11.86 -0.67 -14.07
N THR A 337 11.69 -1.96 -14.41
CA THR A 337 11.21 -2.96 -13.48
C THR A 337 12.33 -3.72 -12.77
N TYR A 338 13.39 -4.03 -13.47
CA TYR A 338 14.42 -4.95 -12.99
C TYR A 338 15.80 -4.33 -12.85
N GLU A 339 16.08 -3.26 -13.59
CA GLU A 339 17.38 -2.58 -13.60
C GLU A 339 17.22 -1.06 -13.56
N ALA A 340 16.30 -0.56 -12.72
CA ALA A 340 16.02 0.87 -12.61
C ALA A 340 17.26 1.72 -12.29
N GLY A 341 18.23 1.17 -11.58
CA GLY A 341 19.50 1.82 -11.30
C GLY A 341 20.29 2.21 -12.56
N HIS A 342 20.11 1.47 -13.67
CA HIS A 342 20.76 1.81 -14.94
C HIS A 342 20.26 3.16 -15.50
N ILE A 343 18.96 3.43 -15.40
CA ILE A 343 18.37 4.71 -15.81
C ILE A 343 18.77 5.82 -14.83
N GLU A 344 18.76 5.53 -13.53
CA GLU A 344 19.15 6.46 -12.48
C GLU A 344 20.62 6.90 -12.63
N ASP A 345 21.55 5.96 -12.86
CA ASP A 345 22.96 6.24 -13.08
C ASP A 345 23.19 7.14 -14.30
N TYR A 346 22.45 6.90 -15.40
CA TYR A 346 22.52 7.73 -16.59
C TYR A 346 22.19 9.20 -16.28
N TYR A 347 21.05 9.46 -15.64
CA TYR A 347 20.63 10.81 -15.30
C TYR A 347 21.47 11.44 -14.19
N THR A 348 21.92 10.65 -13.23
CA THR A 348 22.84 11.11 -12.17
C THR A 348 24.17 11.58 -12.78
N ASN A 349 24.68 10.90 -13.80
CA ASN A 349 25.91 11.33 -14.49
C ASN A 349 25.69 12.62 -15.30
N ILE A 350 24.56 12.77 -15.98
CA ILE A 350 24.19 14.01 -16.66
C ILE A 350 24.06 15.15 -15.65
N ALA A 351 23.38 14.91 -14.53
CA ALA A 351 23.21 15.89 -13.47
C ALA A 351 24.54 16.31 -12.83
N LYS A 352 25.53 15.39 -12.67
CA LYS A 352 26.87 15.72 -12.22
C LYS A 352 27.59 16.64 -13.21
N ASN A 353 27.45 16.37 -14.51
CA ASN A 353 28.07 17.22 -15.55
C ASN A 353 27.41 18.61 -15.56
N PHE A 354 26.06 18.68 -15.38
CA PHE A 354 25.38 19.95 -15.22
C PHE A 354 25.87 20.71 -13.99
N ALA A 355 25.95 20.06 -12.82
CA ALA A 355 26.42 20.69 -11.59
C ALA A 355 27.83 21.22 -11.72
N SER A 356 28.73 20.49 -12.40
CA SER A 356 30.10 20.93 -12.69
C SER A 356 30.13 22.17 -13.61
N ALA A 357 29.29 22.20 -14.65
CA ALA A 357 29.18 23.34 -15.55
C ALA A 357 28.59 24.58 -14.84
N ALA A 358 27.53 24.36 -14.00
CA ALA A 358 26.92 25.42 -13.21
C ALA A 358 27.90 26.04 -12.19
N SER A 359 28.73 25.21 -11.55
CA SER A 359 29.75 25.65 -10.60
C SER A 359 30.87 26.39 -11.27
N ALA A 360 31.23 26.03 -12.53
CA ALA A 360 32.33 26.65 -13.27
C ALA A 360 31.95 28.04 -13.84
N LYS A 361 30.70 28.30 -14.16
CA LYS A 361 30.22 29.54 -14.76
C LYS A 361 29.04 30.12 -13.99
N SER A 362 27.82 29.67 -14.30
CA SER A 362 26.60 30.03 -13.60
C SER A 362 25.51 28.97 -13.83
N PHE A 363 24.49 28.95 -12.97
CA PHE A 363 23.34 28.08 -13.13
C PHE A 363 22.64 28.31 -14.48
N ASP A 364 22.44 29.58 -14.86
CA ASP A 364 21.77 29.96 -16.11
C ASP A 364 22.61 29.60 -17.36
N ASP A 365 23.97 29.71 -17.31
CA ASP A 365 24.82 29.25 -18.38
C ASP A 365 24.76 27.74 -18.57
N ALA A 366 24.73 26.99 -17.47
CA ALA A 366 24.54 25.55 -17.52
C ALA A 366 23.15 25.17 -18.07
N CYS A 367 22.10 25.87 -17.68
CA CYS A 367 20.76 25.67 -18.27
C CYS A 367 20.78 25.83 -19.79
N ARG A 368 21.45 26.89 -20.30
CA ARG A 368 21.62 27.11 -21.76
C ARG A 368 22.42 25.99 -22.41
N GLN A 369 23.53 25.58 -21.80
CA GLN A 369 24.41 24.54 -22.33
C GLN A 369 23.71 23.18 -22.45
N PHE A 370 22.89 22.83 -21.45
CA PHE A 370 22.18 21.54 -21.38
C PHE A 370 20.77 21.59 -21.95
N ASN A 371 20.35 22.75 -22.48
CA ASN A 371 18.99 22.99 -22.97
C ASN A 371 17.91 22.63 -21.95
N LEU A 372 18.09 23.07 -20.70
CA LEU A 372 17.19 22.83 -19.58
C LEU A 372 16.52 24.13 -19.14
N THR A 373 15.29 24.00 -18.64
CA THR A 373 14.55 25.12 -18.04
C THR A 373 14.78 25.15 -16.54
N LYS A 374 15.21 26.30 -16.05
CA LYS A 374 15.30 26.57 -14.62
C LYS A 374 13.92 26.71 -14.00
N THR A 375 13.70 26.05 -12.89
CA THR A 375 12.53 26.22 -12.05
C THR A 375 12.90 26.94 -10.76
N GLU A 376 12.19 28.01 -10.42
CA GLU A 376 12.33 28.68 -9.14
C GLU A 376 11.46 27.96 -8.09
N VAL A 377 12.11 27.51 -7.03
CA VAL A 377 11.45 26.86 -5.87
C VAL A 377 11.30 27.93 -4.79
N ALA A 378 10.04 28.25 -4.47
CA ALA A 378 9.72 29.22 -3.43
C ALA A 378 10.31 28.81 -2.08
N ALA A 379 10.59 29.79 -1.23
CA ALA A 379 11.17 29.54 0.09
C ALA A 379 10.29 28.62 0.95
N PHE A 380 10.86 27.53 1.44
CA PHE A 380 10.21 26.57 2.31
C PHE A 380 11.07 26.26 3.54
N PRO A 381 10.46 25.91 4.69
CA PRO A 381 11.19 25.52 5.89
C PRO A 381 11.60 24.04 5.86
N LEU A 382 12.52 23.66 6.75
CA LEU A 382 12.80 22.26 7.02
C LEU A 382 11.60 21.64 7.75
N ASN A 383 10.78 20.91 7.02
CA ASN A 383 9.56 20.30 7.53
C ASN A 383 9.38 18.91 6.94
N TYR A 384 9.88 17.89 7.65
CA TYR A 384 9.74 16.50 7.22
C TYR A 384 8.29 16.03 7.42
N GLY A 385 7.70 15.45 6.37
CA GLY A 385 6.33 14.91 6.40
C GLY A 385 5.24 15.98 6.42
N SER A 386 5.57 17.22 6.08
CA SER A 386 4.61 18.34 5.90
C SER A 386 3.71 18.57 7.12
N VAL A 387 4.33 18.74 8.29
CA VAL A 387 3.60 19.15 9.50
C VAL A 387 2.86 20.46 9.21
N SER A 388 1.56 20.51 9.47
CA SER A 388 0.66 21.54 8.97
C SER A 388 0.94 22.96 9.48
N LEU A 389 1.62 23.10 10.62
CA LEU A 389 2.00 24.40 11.22
C LEU A 389 3.14 25.11 10.50
N ALA A 390 4.00 24.38 9.84
CA ALA A 390 5.08 24.94 9.06
C ALA A 390 4.75 24.78 7.58
N GLY A 391 5.04 25.78 6.77
CA GLY A 391 4.99 25.60 5.31
C GLY A 391 5.85 24.41 4.91
N SER A 392 5.62 23.86 3.74
CA SER A 392 6.42 22.77 3.19
C SER A 392 6.88 23.09 1.77
N VAL A 393 7.79 22.28 1.24
CA VAL A 393 8.13 22.33 -0.18
C VAL A 393 6.88 22.12 -1.03
N ASP A 394 6.74 22.83 -2.17
CA ASP A 394 5.58 22.71 -3.05
C ASP A 394 5.59 21.37 -3.81
N THR A 395 4.96 20.36 -3.23
CA THR A 395 4.81 19.02 -3.82
C THR A 395 3.84 18.96 -4.99
N LYS A 396 3.16 20.06 -5.35
CA LYS A 396 2.35 20.15 -6.58
C LYS A 396 3.23 20.20 -7.83
N ASN A 397 4.46 20.68 -7.69
CA ASN A 397 5.47 20.51 -8.74
C ASN A 397 5.80 19.02 -8.87
N ALA A 398 5.60 18.45 -10.06
CA ALA A 398 5.77 17.01 -10.30
C ALA A 398 7.19 16.52 -9.94
N ALA A 399 8.22 17.34 -10.17
CA ALA A 399 9.61 16.99 -9.83
C ALA A 399 9.87 16.98 -8.31
N LEU A 400 9.02 17.66 -7.51
CA LEU A 400 9.12 17.75 -6.05
C LEU A 400 8.11 16.85 -5.32
N THR A 401 7.34 16.03 -6.05
CA THR A 401 6.44 15.08 -5.43
C THR A 401 7.21 14.14 -4.50
N GLY A 402 6.84 14.10 -3.21
CA GLY A 402 7.51 13.29 -2.18
C GLY A 402 8.83 13.90 -1.64
N ALA A 403 9.22 15.10 -2.06
CA ALA A 403 10.41 15.77 -1.57
C ALA A 403 10.35 16.12 -0.08
N ASP A 404 9.14 16.32 0.44
CA ASP A 404 8.85 16.59 1.87
C ASP A 404 9.16 15.39 2.80
N THR A 405 9.25 14.18 2.25
CA THR A 405 9.63 12.96 2.99
C THR A 405 10.95 12.36 2.51
N ASN A 406 11.63 13.03 1.60
CA ASN A 406 12.93 12.60 1.08
C ASN A 406 14.07 13.20 1.92
N GLU A 407 14.64 12.40 2.81
CA GLU A 407 15.72 12.83 3.71
C GLU A 407 16.94 13.36 2.95
N ASN A 408 17.32 12.74 1.82
CA ASN A 408 18.45 13.19 1.02
C ASN A 408 18.17 14.57 0.39
N PHE A 409 16.94 14.80 -0.08
CA PHE A 409 16.56 16.10 -0.61
C PHE A 409 16.60 17.18 0.48
N LEU A 410 15.98 16.94 1.61
CA LEU A 410 15.92 17.91 2.71
C LEU A 410 17.31 18.16 3.29
N THR A 411 18.11 17.12 3.51
CA THR A 411 19.50 17.27 3.99
C THR A 411 20.31 18.11 3.02
N THR A 412 20.26 17.80 1.73
CA THR A 412 20.97 18.55 0.70
C THR A 412 20.53 20.01 0.68
N ALA A 413 19.20 20.27 0.61
CA ALA A 413 18.64 21.61 0.57
C ALA A 413 19.07 22.47 1.78
N PHE A 414 19.09 21.88 2.97
CA PHE A 414 19.36 22.63 4.20
C PHE A 414 20.83 22.66 4.64
N THR A 415 21.74 22.00 3.91
CA THR A 415 23.19 22.09 4.13
C THR A 415 23.93 22.96 3.10
N LEU A 416 23.28 23.30 1.96
CA LEU A 416 23.87 24.18 0.95
C LEU A 416 24.17 25.57 1.51
N LYS A 417 25.29 26.16 1.04
CA LYS A 417 25.64 27.55 1.29
C LYS A 417 25.03 28.44 0.20
N GLN A 418 24.94 29.74 0.47
CA GLN A 418 24.44 30.72 -0.51
C GLN A 418 25.14 30.58 -1.86
N ASN A 419 24.37 30.46 -2.92
CA ASN A 419 24.82 30.24 -4.32
C ASN A 419 25.49 28.89 -4.58
N GLU A 420 25.62 28.00 -3.62
CA GLU A 420 26.21 26.67 -3.82
C GLU A 420 25.29 25.79 -4.67
N ILE A 421 25.88 24.98 -5.53
CA ILE A 421 25.22 23.99 -6.38
C ILE A 421 25.25 22.64 -5.67
N SER A 422 24.13 21.97 -5.62
CA SER A 422 24.01 20.65 -4.98
C SER A 422 24.72 19.55 -5.78
N VAL A 423 25.01 18.46 -5.10
CA VAL A 423 25.17 17.16 -5.77
C VAL A 423 23.81 16.71 -6.35
N PRO A 424 23.79 15.74 -7.30
CA PRO A 424 22.52 15.16 -7.76
C PRO A 424 21.71 14.55 -6.62
N VAL A 425 20.42 14.85 -6.60
CA VAL A 425 19.47 14.33 -5.63
C VAL A 425 18.38 13.56 -6.36
N VAL A 426 18.28 12.26 -6.09
CA VAL A 426 17.19 11.45 -6.64
C VAL A 426 15.90 11.71 -5.83
N ASN A 427 14.83 12.10 -6.53
CA ASN A 427 13.52 12.31 -5.96
C ASN A 427 12.45 11.62 -6.82
N GLY A 428 11.99 10.45 -6.39
CA GLY A 428 11.05 9.62 -7.15
C GLY A 428 11.58 9.23 -8.53
N LYS A 429 10.99 9.75 -9.59
CA LYS A 429 11.41 9.52 -10.98
C LYS A 429 12.22 10.69 -11.56
N ASN A 430 12.76 11.55 -10.71
CA ASN A 430 13.54 12.71 -11.12
C ASN A 430 14.93 12.69 -10.46
N VAL A 431 15.92 13.20 -11.16
CA VAL A 431 17.20 13.62 -10.57
C VAL A 431 17.22 15.14 -10.56
N LEU A 432 17.47 15.73 -9.41
CA LEU A 432 17.40 17.17 -9.18
C LEU A 432 18.81 17.75 -8.94
N ILE A 433 19.04 18.96 -9.42
CA ILE A 433 20.14 19.84 -9.00
C ILE A 433 19.54 21.12 -8.45
N LEU A 434 19.98 21.50 -7.26
CA LEU A 434 19.55 22.69 -6.55
C LEU A 434 20.68 23.72 -6.48
N GLN A 435 20.30 25.01 -6.48
CA GLN A 435 21.18 26.13 -6.11
C GLN A 435 20.45 26.97 -5.06
N LEU A 436 21.04 27.15 -3.89
CA LEU A 436 20.46 28.03 -2.87
C LEU A 436 20.51 29.48 -3.35
N THR A 437 19.35 30.11 -3.49
CA THR A 437 19.23 31.50 -3.96
C THR A 437 18.92 32.50 -2.84
N GLY A 438 18.36 32.05 -1.73
CA GLY A 438 18.04 32.92 -0.61
C GLY A 438 17.66 32.17 0.66
N GLU A 439 17.93 32.83 1.76
CA GLU A 439 17.51 32.42 3.10
C GLU A 439 16.67 33.53 3.70
N SER A 440 15.57 33.16 4.34
CA SER A 440 14.74 34.10 5.11
C SER A 440 14.42 33.52 6.46
N SER A 441 14.33 34.39 7.45
CA SER A 441 13.87 34.05 8.79
C SER A 441 12.70 34.98 9.13
N GLU A 442 11.50 34.42 9.13
CA GLU A 442 10.28 35.19 9.46
C GLU A 442 9.72 34.63 10.76
N GLU A 443 9.46 35.53 11.73
CA GLU A 443 8.63 35.19 12.87
C GLU A 443 7.17 35.22 12.44
N THR A 444 6.57 34.07 12.26
CA THR A 444 5.11 33.93 12.11
C THR A 444 4.56 33.67 13.51
N PRO A 445 3.81 34.61 14.12
CA PRO A 445 3.16 34.35 15.39
C PRO A 445 2.11 33.26 15.17
N VAL A 446 2.39 32.06 15.69
CA VAL A 446 1.41 30.97 15.70
C VAL A 446 0.66 31.02 17.03
N ASP A 447 -0.68 31.02 16.97
CA ASP A 447 -1.52 30.98 18.17
C ASP A 447 -1.23 29.73 18.98
N ALA A 448 -1.02 29.87 20.29
CA ALA A 448 -0.71 28.77 21.20
C ALA A 448 -1.79 27.67 21.21
N SER A 449 -3.05 28.02 20.93
CA SER A 449 -4.14 27.05 20.83
C SER A 449 -4.05 26.21 19.56
N VAL A 450 -3.58 26.79 18.46
CA VAL A 450 -3.33 26.08 17.19
C VAL A 450 -2.14 25.14 17.37
N LEU A 451 -1.03 25.64 17.97
CA LEU A 451 0.12 24.80 18.28
C LEU A 451 -0.26 23.57 19.13
N LYS A 452 -1.07 23.80 20.18
CA LYS A 452 -1.54 22.72 21.04
C LYS A 452 -2.36 21.70 20.25
N THR A 453 -3.31 22.15 19.44
CA THR A 453 -4.18 21.26 18.66
C THR A 453 -3.36 20.41 17.67
N GLU A 454 -2.39 21.01 17.00
CA GLU A 454 -1.53 20.29 16.05
C GLU A 454 -0.61 19.29 16.75
N THR A 455 -0.08 19.64 17.93
CA THR A 455 0.72 18.70 18.73
C THR A 455 -0.13 17.51 19.16
N ASP A 456 -1.34 17.74 19.67
CA ASP A 456 -2.27 16.69 20.06
C ASP A 456 -2.61 15.77 18.86
N ASN A 457 -2.83 16.33 17.67
CA ASN A 457 -3.06 15.56 16.43
C ASN A 457 -1.85 14.73 16.02
N TYR A 458 -0.64 15.31 16.11
CA TYR A 458 0.60 14.62 15.82
C TYR A 458 0.83 13.44 16.78
N ASP A 459 0.61 13.65 18.08
CA ASP A 459 0.75 12.62 19.10
C ASP A 459 -0.24 11.46 18.89
N GLN A 460 -1.49 11.76 18.53
CA GLN A 460 -2.49 10.73 18.20
C GLN A 460 -2.09 9.92 16.98
N SER A 461 -1.63 10.58 15.92
CA SER A 461 -1.20 9.90 14.69
C SER A 461 0.06 9.07 14.92
N SER A 462 1.00 9.61 15.69
CA SER A 462 2.23 8.91 16.06
C SER A 462 1.96 7.69 16.92
N ALA A 463 1.04 7.76 17.88
CA ALA A 463 0.64 6.62 18.72
C ALA A 463 0.07 5.48 17.87
N SER A 464 -0.76 5.78 16.87
CA SER A 464 -1.26 4.78 15.93
C SER A 464 -0.13 4.15 15.11
N SER A 465 0.80 4.97 14.62
CA SER A 465 1.96 4.50 13.84
C SER A 465 2.89 3.59 14.68
N VAL A 466 3.14 3.93 15.93
CA VAL A 466 3.95 3.10 16.86
C VAL A 466 3.28 1.76 17.11
N LEU A 467 1.96 1.72 17.25
CA LEU A 467 1.22 0.46 17.40
C LEU A 467 1.40 -0.47 16.19
N MET A 468 1.36 0.09 14.99
CA MET A 468 1.53 -0.68 13.75
C MET A 468 2.96 -1.17 13.53
N LYS A 469 3.95 -0.58 14.21
CA LYS A 469 5.35 -1.02 14.24
C LYS A 469 5.69 -1.87 15.47
N SER A 470 4.72 -2.14 16.32
CA SER A 470 4.94 -2.87 17.58
C SER A 470 5.41 -4.31 17.33
N PRO A 471 6.42 -4.82 18.05
CA PRO A 471 6.85 -6.23 17.97
C PRO A 471 5.77 -7.22 18.44
N LYS A 472 4.69 -6.73 19.07
CA LYS A 472 3.52 -7.55 19.43
C LYS A 472 2.57 -7.79 18.25
N LEU A 473 2.75 -7.09 17.13
CA LEU A 473 1.92 -7.21 15.96
C LEU A 473 2.57 -8.14 14.93
N GLU A 474 1.90 -9.24 14.62
CA GLU A 474 2.14 -10.03 13.41
C GLU A 474 1.12 -9.58 12.36
N ASN A 475 1.59 -9.04 11.24
CA ASN A 475 0.72 -8.53 10.17
C ASN A 475 0.84 -9.41 8.93
N ASN A 476 -0.18 -10.21 8.68
CA ASN A 476 -0.30 -11.09 7.51
C ASN A 476 -1.37 -10.58 6.51
N LEU A 477 -1.89 -9.36 6.73
CA LEU A 477 -3.03 -8.82 5.97
C LEU A 477 -2.82 -8.94 4.47
N MET A 478 -1.68 -8.44 3.97
CA MET A 478 -1.40 -8.41 2.54
C MET A 478 -1.38 -9.82 1.94
N SER A 479 -0.62 -10.74 2.54
CA SER A 479 -0.48 -12.11 2.04
C SER A 479 -1.80 -12.89 2.09
N VAL A 480 -2.55 -12.76 3.20
CA VAL A 480 -3.85 -13.43 3.34
C VAL A 480 -4.87 -12.84 2.38
N PHE A 481 -4.91 -11.52 2.23
CA PHE A 481 -5.82 -10.85 1.32
C PHE A 481 -5.53 -11.25 -0.14
N PHE A 482 -4.29 -11.10 -0.61
CA PHE A 482 -3.94 -11.45 -2.00
C PHE A 482 -4.17 -12.92 -2.32
N ASN A 483 -3.79 -13.83 -1.44
CA ASN A 483 -3.94 -15.27 -1.69
C ASN A 483 -5.40 -15.73 -1.75
N ASN A 484 -6.31 -15.07 -1.01
CA ASN A 484 -7.69 -15.53 -0.91
C ASN A 484 -8.68 -14.69 -1.72
N PHE A 485 -8.39 -13.41 -2.00
CA PHE A 485 -9.32 -12.49 -2.66
C PHE A 485 -8.87 -12.06 -4.06
N MET A 486 -7.55 -11.98 -4.32
CA MET A 486 -7.04 -11.50 -5.61
C MET A 486 -6.70 -12.63 -6.58
N LYS A 487 -6.18 -13.77 -6.11
CA LYS A 487 -5.85 -14.92 -6.98
C LYS A 487 -7.10 -15.58 -7.59
N ASN A 488 -8.26 -15.43 -6.96
CA ASN A 488 -9.51 -16.07 -7.36
C ASN A 488 -10.52 -15.11 -8.01
N SER A 489 -10.15 -13.86 -8.28
CA SER A 489 -11.01 -12.92 -9.00
C SER A 489 -11.06 -13.29 -10.48
N PRO A 490 -12.25 -13.42 -11.11
CA PRO A 490 -12.35 -13.53 -12.55
C PRO A 490 -11.65 -12.31 -13.17
N LYS A 491 -10.80 -12.52 -14.14
CA LYS A 491 -10.30 -11.42 -14.98
C LYS A 491 -11.48 -10.93 -15.81
N GLU A 492 -11.93 -9.69 -15.54
CA GLU A 492 -12.79 -8.96 -16.46
C GLU A 492 -12.08 -8.67 -17.80
#